data_833f62087bc36aeaecfc81083ee86641
#
_entry.id   833f62087bc36aeaecfc81083ee86641
#
_cell.length_a   1.000
_cell.length_b   1.000
_cell.length_c   1.000
_cell.angle_alpha   90.00
_cell.angle_beta   90.00
_cell.angle_gamma   90.00
#
_symmetry.space_group_name_H-M   'P 1'
#
loop_
_entity.id
_entity.type
_entity.pdbx_description
1 polymer ?
#
loop_
_entity_poly.entity_id
_entity_poly.type
_entity_poly.pdbx_seq_one_letter_code
_entity_poly.pdbx_strand_id
1 'polypeptide(L)'
;EEDKALVNDFLKAIFGADLTQLGIVKPFGLVAMVVQKTIQCAEMASYEQEFIKVAAEKEVELIGLETVEFQTSLFDNEPMEVQIKMLVDGIKDFEEGQEEFKKMVDYYKAEDLEGMHMLVADSPQVAGFEDILLTNRNKDWIPKIGDIVKDQSSFIAVGALHLPGENGVISLLKKAGYSITAVD
;
A
#
# COMPACT_ATOMS: atom_id res chain seq x y z
N GLU A 1 -1.30 17.91 -23.95
CA GLU A 1 0.05 17.91 -24.58
C GLU A 1 1.14 18.20 -23.53
N GLU A 2 0.95 19.20 -22.66
CA GLU A 2 1.92 19.59 -21.63
C GLU A 2 2.13 18.45 -20.61
N ASP A 3 1.08 17.86 -20.08
CA ASP A 3 1.16 16.73 -19.15
C ASP A 3 1.82 15.49 -19.80
N LYS A 4 1.58 15.26 -21.11
CA LYS A 4 2.24 14.17 -21.83
C LYS A 4 3.75 14.40 -21.95
N ALA A 5 4.18 15.62 -22.18
CA ALA A 5 5.61 15.97 -22.22
C ALA A 5 6.24 15.78 -20.83
N LEU A 6 5.58 16.29 -19.78
CA LEU A 6 6.03 16.13 -18.40
C LEU A 6 6.25 14.66 -18.04
N VAL A 7 5.24 13.81 -18.26
CA VAL A 7 5.32 12.36 -17.98
C VAL A 7 6.46 11.73 -18.79
N ASN A 8 6.56 12.05 -20.08
CA ASN A 8 7.58 11.49 -20.95
C ASN A 8 9.00 11.84 -20.50
N ASP A 9 9.24 13.10 -20.16
CA ASP A 9 10.54 13.58 -19.71
C ASP A 9 10.93 12.99 -18.36
N PHE A 10 9.98 12.88 -17.43
CA PHE A 10 10.20 12.22 -16.15
C PHE A 10 10.55 10.74 -16.32
N LEU A 11 9.77 10.00 -17.11
CA LEU A 11 10.03 8.58 -17.36
C LEU A 11 11.41 8.35 -17.97
N LYS A 12 11.81 9.19 -18.94
CA LYS A 12 13.16 9.15 -19.52
C LYS A 12 14.25 9.41 -18.48
N ALA A 13 14.07 10.43 -17.65
CA ALA A 13 15.07 10.80 -16.65
C ALA A 13 15.25 9.74 -15.57
N ILE A 14 14.17 9.14 -15.09
CA ILE A 14 14.17 8.25 -13.92
C ILE A 14 14.32 6.77 -14.32
N PHE A 15 13.73 6.35 -15.46
CA PHE A 15 13.71 4.94 -15.87
C PHE A 15 14.52 4.67 -17.15
N GLY A 16 15.00 5.70 -17.83
CA GLY A 16 15.70 5.56 -19.11
C GLY A 16 14.79 5.11 -20.26
N ALA A 17 13.49 5.14 -20.09
CA ALA A 17 12.48 4.70 -21.05
C ALA A 17 11.35 5.73 -21.15
N ASP A 18 10.72 5.86 -22.32
CA ASP A 18 9.66 6.83 -22.56
C ASP A 18 8.29 6.19 -22.77
N LEU A 19 7.27 7.01 -23.00
CA LEU A 19 5.90 6.56 -23.24
C LEU A 19 5.74 5.67 -24.48
N THR A 20 6.69 5.67 -25.42
CA THR A 20 6.64 4.75 -26.56
C THR A 20 6.98 3.32 -26.15
N GLN A 21 7.77 3.18 -25.11
CA GLN A 21 8.20 1.90 -24.53
C GLN A 21 7.30 1.45 -23.37
N LEU A 22 6.89 2.40 -22.51
CA LEU A 22 6.11 2.15 -21.29
C LEU A 22 4.61 2.35 -21.48
N GLY A 23 4.15 2.87 -22.63
CA GLY A 23 2.73 3.17 -22.87
C GLY A 23 1.79 1.97 -22.99
N ILE A 24 2.34 0.73 -22.95
CA ILE A 24 1.58 -0.51 -22.80
C ILE A 24 1.17 -0.76 -21.34
N VAL A 25 1.84 -0.11 -20.38
CA VAL A 25 1.52 -0.19 -18.96
C VAL A 25 0.36 0.76 -18.68
N LYS A 26 -0.66 0.30 -17.95
CA LYS A 26 -1.76 1.17 -17.51
C LYS A 26 -1.21 2.33 -16.68
N PRO A 27 -1.83 3.52 -16.70
CA PRO A 27 -1.33 4.68 -15.94
C PRO A 27 -1.13 4.39 -14.46
N PHE A 28 -2.02 3.60 -13.84
CA PHE A 28 -1.85 3.17 -12.46
C PHE A 28 -0.58 2.33 -12.23
N GLY A 29 -0.22 1.47 -13.17
CA GLY A 29 1.05 0.74 -13.12
C GLY A 29 2.26 1.68 -13.16
N LEU A 30 2.18 2.77 -13.95
CA LEU A 30 3.19 3.81 -13.95
C LEU A 30 3.22 4.59 -12.62
N VAL A 31 2.06 4.86 -12.00
CA VAL A 31 1.98 5.44 -10.64
C VAL A 31 2.76 4.57 -9.65
N ALA A 32 2.52 3.26 -9.65
CA ALA A 32 3.23 2.34 -8.75
C ALA A 32 4.76 2.37 -8.98
N MET A 33 5.20 2.46 -10.24
CA MET A 33 6.62 2.62 -10.58
C MET A 33 7.19 3.94 -10.05
N VAL A 34 6.46 5.04 -10.17
CA VAL A 34 6.86 6.36 -9.67
C VAL A 34 6.97 6.32 -8.14
N VAL A 35 5.96 5.81 -7.45
CA VAL A 35 5.96 5.64 -5.99
C VAL A 35 7.14 4.80 -5.53
N GLN A 36 7.46 3.71 -6.22
CA GLN A 36 8.63 2.89 -5.88
C GLN A 36 9.94 3.69 -5.94
N LYS A 37 10.05 4.70 -6.80
CA LYS A 37 11.24 5.57 -6.90
C LYS A 37 11.33 6.65 -5.81
N THR A 38 10.27 6.88 -5.04
CA THR A 38 10.37 7.72 -3.83
C THR A 38 11.20 7.02 -2.74
N ILE A 39 11.29 5.70 -2.78
CA ILE A 39 12.08 4.90 -1.85
C ILE A 39 13.56 5.01 -2.20
N GLN A 40 14.32 5.74 -1.38
CA GLN A 40 15.77 5.96 -1.57
C GLN A 40 16.57 4.87 -0.85
N CYS A 41 16.40 3.60 -1.24
CA CYS A 41 17.11 2.47 -0.66
C CYS A 41 17.84 1.67 -1.74
N ALA A 42 19.13 1.43 -1.56
CA ALA A 42 19.94 0.69 -2.52
C ALA A 42 19.63 -0.81 -2.52
N GLU A 43 19.29 -1.35 -1.35
CA GLU A 43 18.91 -2.75 -1.19
C GLU A 43 17.53 -2.81 -0.53
N MET A 44 16.57 -3.40 -1.21
CA MET A 44 15.22 -3.57 -0.70
C MET A 44 15.00 -5.02 -0.26
N ALA A 45 14.44 -5.18 0.93
CA ALA A 45 13.90 -6.45 1.41
C ALA A 45 12.39 -6.34 1.57
N SER A 46 11.67 -7.44 1.39
CA SER A 46 10.22 -7.52 1.58
C SER A 46 9.93 -8.45 2.74
N TYR A 47 9.16 -7.96 3.70
CA TYR A 47 8.66 -8.79 4.80
C TYR A 47 7.85 -9.99 4.29
N GLU A 48 7.06 -9.80 3.24
CA GLU A 48 6.26 -10.87 2.64
C GLU A 48 7.15 -12.00 2.12
N GLN A 49 8.25 -11.67 1.44
CA GLN A 49 9.20 -12.67 0.96
C GLN A 49 9.87 -13.42 2.11
N GLU A 50 10.25 -12.70 3.17
CA GLU A 50 10.83 -13.33 4.35
C GLU A 50 9.82 -14.22 5.08
N PHE A 51 8.55 -13.79 5.22
CA PHE A 51 7.51 -14.63 5.81
C PHE A 51 7.21 -15.88 4.97
N ILE A 52 7.22 -15.78 3.63
CA ILE A 52 7.07 -16.95 2.73
C ILE A 52 8.22 -17.95 2.98
N LYS A 53 9.47 -17.49 3.10
CA LYS A 53 10.61 -18.36 3.40
C LYS A 53 10.44 -19.06 4.75
N VAL A 54 10.11 -18.28 5.80
CA VAL A 54 9.91 -18.82 7.15
C VAL A 54 8.74 -19.83 7.18
N ALA A 55 7.65 -19.55 6.48
CA ALA A 55 6.53 -20.47 6.38
C ALA A 55 6.93 -21.79 5.70
N ALA A 56 7.69 -21.70 4.61
CA ALA A 56 8.21 -22.88 3.90
C ALA A 56 9.19 -23.71 4.77
N GLU A 57 10.12 -23.04 5.49
CA GLU A 57 11.06 -23.70 6.39
C GLU A 57 10.38 -24.40 7.58
N LYS A 58 9.27 -23.83 8.05
CA LYS A 58 8.50 -24.38 9.17
C LYS A 58 7.36 -25.29 8.75
N GLU A 59 7.18 -25.51 7.45
CA GLU A 59 6.06 -26.28 6.88
C GLU A 59 4.69 -25.78 7.35
N VAL A 60 4.55 -24.45 7.52
CA VAL A 60 3.31 -23.78 7.94
C VAL A 60 2.53 -23.36 6.69
N GLU A 61 1.20 -23.58 6.73
CA GLU A 61 0.32 -23.13 5.65
C GLU A 61 0.31 -21.61 5.54
N LEU A 62 0.40 -21.11 4.29
CA LEU A 62 0.28 -19.69 3.98
C LEU A 62 -1.10 -19.42 3.37
N ILE A 63 -1.89 -18.58 4.03
CA ILE A 63 -3.24 -18.20 3.60
C ILE A 63 -3.26 -16.72 3.25
N GLY A 64 -3.67 -16.38 2.02
CA GLY A 64 -3.87 -14.99 1.61
C GLY A 64 -5.20 -14.44 2.15
N LEU A 65 -5.16 -13.24 2.75
CA LEU A 65 -6.39 -12.50 3.07
C LEU A 65 -7.08 -12.01 1.80
N GLU A 66 -6.31 -11.81 0.72
CA GLU A 66 -6.76 -11.39 -0.61
C GLU A 66 -5.99 -12.11 -1.70
N THR A 67 -6.53 -12.09 -2.91
CA THR A 67 -5.83 -12.54 -4.10
C THR A 67 -5.14 -11.38 -4.81
N VAL A 68 -4.12 -11.67 -5.62
CA VAL A 68 -3.43 -10.67 -6.46
C VAL A 68 -4.41 -10.05 -7.46
N GLU A 69 -5.30 -10.87 -8.03
CA GLU A 69 -6.33 -10.42 -8.98
C GLU A 69 -7.27 -9.40 -8.33
N PHE A 70 -7.68 -9.63 -7.06
CA PHE A 70 -8.49 -8.67 -6.33
C PHE A 70 -7.74 -7.35 -6.14
N GLN A 71 -6.49 -7.39 -5.66
CA GLN A 71 -5.70 -6.17 -5.45
C GLN A 71 -5.50 -5.37 -6.73
N THR A 72 -5.21 -6.03 -7.84
CA THR A 72 -5.05 -5.35 -9.13
C THR A 72 -6.38 -4.76 -9.64
N SER A 73 -7.50 -5.40 -9.36
CA SER A 73 -8.83 -4.93 -9.77
C SER A 73 -9.28 -3.66 -9.06
N LEU A 74 -8.75 -3.37 -7.86
CA LEU A 74 -9.10 -2.15 -7.10
C LEU A 74 -8.88 -0.86 -7.91
N PHE A 75 -7.88 -0.87 -8.77
CA PHE A 75 -7.50 0.29 -9.58
C PHE A 75 -8.00 0.19 -11.03
N ASP A 76 -8.31 -1.01 -11.50
CA ASP A 76 -8.85 -1.21 -12.85
C ASP A 76 -10.25 -0.62 -13.01
N ASN A 77 -10.97 -0.42 -11.91
CA ASN A 77 -12.30 0.19 -11.89
C ASN A 77 -12.28 1.72 -11.93
N GLU A 78 -11.11 2.33 -11.69
CA GLU A 78 -10.98 3.79 -11.75
C GLU A 78 -10.97 4.27 -13.20
N PRO A 79 -11.70 5.37 -13.51
CA PRO A 79 -11.68 5.98 -14.84
C PRO A 79 -10.25 6.31 -15.29
N MET A 80 -9.98 6.13 -16.58
CA MET A 80 -8.64 6.37 -17.15
C MET A 80 -8.14 7.80 -16.87
N GLU A 81 -9.04 8.78 -16.89
CA GLU A 81 -8.71 10.19 -16.59
C GLU A 81 -8.24 10.37 -15.15
N VAL A 82 -8.83 9.64 -14.20
CA VAL A 82 -8.42 9.64 -12.79
C VAL A 82 -7.02 9.04 -12.65
N GLN A 83 -6.77 7.90 -13.28
CA GLN A 83 -5.46 7.25 -13.27
C GLN A 83 -4.36 8.14 -13.88
N ILE A 84 -4.67 8.82 -15.00
CA ILE A 84 -3.75 9.76 -15.64
C ILE A 84 -3.48 10.96 -14.72
N LYS A 85 -4.52 11.49 -14.08
CA LYS A 85 -4.36 12.60 -13.13
C LYS A 85 -3.44 12.20 -11.96
N MET A 86 -3.65 11.01 -11.38
CA MET A 86 -2.79 10.48 -10.31
C MET A 86 -1.33 10.40 -10.75
N LEU A 87 -1.06 9.94 -11.98
CA LEU A 87 0.29 9.86 -12.51
C LEU A 87 0.92 11.24 -12.66
N VAL A 88 0.18 12.19 -13.23
CA VAL A 88 0.67 13.56 -13.46
C VAL A 88 0.93 14.27 -12.13
N ASP A 89 0.01 14.18 -11.18
CA ASP A 89 0.16 14.79 -9.86
C ASP A 89 1.34 14.14 -9.10
N GLY A 90 1.44 12.82 -9.08
CA GLY A 90 2.55 12.12 -8.43
C GLY A 90 3.93 12.44 -9.03
N ILE A 91 3.98 12.82 -10.32
CA ILE A 91 5.22 13.31 -10.95
C ILE A 91 5.49 14.76 -10.58
N LYS A 92 4.47 15.62 -10.54
CA LYS A 92 4.60 17.03 -10.13
C LYS A 92 5.10 17.16 -8.71
N ASP A 93 4.56 16.31 -7.82
CA ASP A 93 4.82 16.34 -6.39
C ASP A 93 5.91 15.31 -5.98
N PHE A 94 6.72 14.82 -6.92
CA PHE A 94 7.67 13.72 -6.68
C PHE A 94 8.66 14.00 -5.55
N GLU A 95 9.23 15.19 -5.47
CA GLU A 95 10.17 15.59 -4.42
C GLU A 95 9.46 15.69 -3.06
N GLU A 96 8.24 16.24 -3.02
CA GLU A 96 7.42 16.30 -1.82
C GLU A 96 7.04 14.89 -1.34
N GLY A 97 6.67 14.00 -2.26
CA GLY A 97 6.41 12.59 -1.96
C GLY A 97 7.63 11.85 -1.36
N GLN A 98 8.85 12.21 -1.74
CA GLN A 98 10.06 11.68 -1.11
C GLN A 98 10.21 12.12 0.35
N GLU A 99 9.91 13.38 0.65
CA GLU A 99 9.95 13.90 2.03
C GLU A 99 8.82 13.32 2.89
N GLU A 100 7.61 13.16 2.34
CA GLU A 100 6.51 12.47 3.01
C GLU A 100 6.86 11.01 3.31
N PHE A 101 7.47 10.32 2.36
CA PHE A 101 7.91 8.94 2.57
C PHE A 101 8.95 8.82 3.70
N LYS A 102 9.89 9.76 3.82
CA LYS A 102 10.84 9.80 4.94
C LYS A 102 10.12 9.94 6.28
N LYS A 103 9.15 10.86 6.37
CA LYS A 103 8.33 11.03 7.58
C LYS A 103 7.57 9.75 7.92
N MET A 104 7.01 9.09 6.92
CA MET A 104 6.33 7.80 7.09
C MET A 104 7.27 6.74 7.67
N VAL A 105 8.50 6.65 7.15
CA VAL A 105 9.53 5.73 7.67
C VAL A 105 9.93 6.07 9.12
N ASP A 106 10.00 7.34 9.46
CA ASP A 106 10.33 7.77 10.83
C ASP A 106 9.21 7.40 11.81
N TYR A 107 7.93 7.62 11.46
CA TYR A 107 6.79 7.14 12.25
C TYR A 107 6.78 5.61 12.37
N TYR A 108 7.03 4.90 11.26
CA TYR A 108 7.10 3.43 11.27
C TYR A 108 8.17 2.91 12.22
N LYS A 109 9.38 3.50 12.20
CA LYS A 109 10.48 3.13 13.11
C LYS A 109 10.21 3.47 14.57
N ALA A 110 9.41 4.51 14.80
CA ALA A 110 8.97 4.92 16.14
C ALA A 110 7.74 4.12 16.63
N GLU A 111 7.22 3.18 15.80
CA GLU A 111 5.97 2.44 16.07
C GLU A 111 4.75 3.35 16.29
N ASP A 112 4.81 4.58 15.75
CA ASP A 112 3.77 5.58 15.86
C ASP A 112 2.70 5.39 14.76
N LEU A 113 1.77 4.48 15.00
CA LEU A 113 0.67 4.20 14.08
C LEU A 113 -0.27 5.40 13.90
N GLU A 114 -0.45 6.24 14.92
CA GLU A 114 -1.31 7.42 14.82
C GLU A 114 -0.65 8.48 13.94
N GLY A 115 0.65 8.74 14.11
CA GLY A 115 1.41 9.63 13.23
C GLY A 115 1.38 9.19 11.77
N MET A 116 1.51 7.89 11.52
CA MET A 116 1.36 7.32 10.17
C MET A 116 -0.05 7.56 9.60
N HIS A 117 -1.08 7.32 10.40
CA HIS A 117 -2.47 7.48 9.99
C HIS A 117 -2.80 8.94 9.66
N MET A 118 -2.38 9.88 10.51
CA MET A 118 -2.58 11.31 10.29
C MET A 118 -1.85 11.81 9.03
N LEU A 119 -0.62 11.34 8.79
CA LEU A 119 0.14 11.72 7.60
C LEU A 119 -0.60 11.31 6.31
N VAL A 120 -1.21 10.14 6.29
CA VAL A 120 -1.98 9.65 5.13
C VAL A 120 -3.32 10.38 5.00
N ALA A 121 -4.01 10.63 6.12
CA ALA A 121 -5.30 11.34 6.11
C ALA A 121 -5.16 12.77 5.59
N ASP A 122 -4.02 13.41 5.83
CA ASP A 122 -3.72 14.77 5.37
C ASP A 122 -3.16 14.81 3.93
N SER A 123 -2.84 13.65 3.34
CA SER A 123 -2.24 13.56 2.00
C SER A 123 -3.30 13.75 0.90
N PRO A 124 -3.20 14.79 0.06
CA PRO A 124 -4.13 15.00 -1.05
C PRO A 124 -4.10 13.85 -2.08
N GLN A 125 -2.97 13.14 -2.19
CA GLN A 125 -2.76 12.06 -3.14
C GLN A 125 -3.56 10.81 -2.74
N VAL A 126 -3.84 10.63 -1.45
CA VAL A 126 -4.61 9.50 -0.91
C VAL A 126 -6.08 9.88 -0.68
N ALA A 127 -6.38 11.18 -0.64
CA ALA A 127 -7.74 11.67 -0.46
C ALA A 127 -8.71 11.06 -1.49
N GLY A 128 -9.76 10.40 -1.00
CA GLY A 128 -10.75 9.70 -1.84
C GLY A 128 -10.43 8.24 -2.16
N PHE A 129 -9.23 7.75 -1.87
CA PHE A 129 -8.85 6.35 -2.09
C PHE A 129 -8.74 5.55 -0.78
N GLU A 130 -8.83 6.19 0.38
CA GLU A 130 -8.73 5.53 1.70
C GLU A 130 -9.74 4.38 1.83
N ASP A 131 -10.97 4.57 1.38
CA ASP A 131 -11.99 3.53 1.44
C ASP A 131 -11.61 2.31 0.60
N ILE A 132 -11.07 2.51 -0.59
CA ILE A 132 -10.70 1.43 -1.51
C ILE A 132 -9.42 0.75 -1.03
N LEU A 133 -8.43 1.52 -0.59
CA LEU A 133 -7.11 1.02 -0.24
C LEU A 133 -7.06 0.38 1.15
N LEU A 134 -7.85 0.88 2.10
CA LEU A 134 -7.80 0.49 3.51
C LEU A 134 -9.16 0.01 4.04
N THR A 135 -10.15 0.89 4.12
CA THR A 135 -11.39 0.67 4.89
C THR A 135 -12.16 -0.57 4.44
N ASN A 136 -12.45 -0.71 3.14
CA ASN A 136 -13.25 -1.83 2.62
C ASN A 136 -12.48 -3.15 2.76
N ARG A 137 -11.20 -3.14 2.47
CA ARG A 137 -10.31 -4.30 2.63
C ARG A 137 -10.26 -4.75 4.09
N ASN A 138 -10.06 -3.83 5.02
CA ASN A 138 -10.05 -4.12 6.45
C ASN A 138 -11.35 -4.80 6.89
N LYS A 139 -12.51 -4.26 6.46
CA LYS A 139 -13.81 -4.85 6.78
C LYS A 139 -13.97 -6.27 6.23
N ASP A 140 -13.50 -6.52 5.01
CA ASP A 140 -13.56 -7.83 4.35
C ASP A 140 -12.62 -8.86 5.00
N TRP A 141 -11.53 -8.41 5.64
CA TRP A 141 -10.58 -9.29 6.31
C TRP A 141 -11.10 -9.79 7.65
N ILE A 142 -11.92 -9.02 8.39
CA ILE A 142 -12.35 -9.38 9.74
C ILE A 142 -13.00 -10.78 9.82
N PRO A 143 -14.01 -11.12 9.00
CA PRO A 143 -14.59 -12.47 9.03
C PRO A 143 -13.58 -13.55 8.64
N LYS A 144 -12.70 -13.29 7.66
CA LYS A 144 -11.65 -14.24 7.25
C LYS A 144 -10.65 -14.50 8.37
N ILE A 145 -10.21 -13.43 9.06
CA ILE A 145 -9.35 -13.54 10.24
C ILE A 145 -10.06 -14.37 11.32
N GLY A 146 -11.34 -14.09 11.57
CA GLY A 146 -12.13 -14.85 12.54
C GLY A 146 -12.18 -16.34 12.24
N ASP A 147 -12.37 -16.71 11.00
CA ASP A 147 -12.38 -18.11 10.57
C ASP A 147 -11.00 -18.78 10.71
N ILE A 148 -9.92 -18.06 10.35
CA ILE A 148 -8.53 -18.56 10.44
C ILE A 148 -8.14 -18.84 11.90
N VAL A 149 -8.40 -17.88 12.82
CA VAL A 149 -7.94 -17.98 14.21
C VAL A 149 -8.83 -18.87 15.10
N LYS A 150 -9.97 -19.34 14.59
CA LYS A 150 -10.95 -20.10 15.35
C LYS A 150 -10.41 -21.43 15.87
N ASP A 151 -9.66 -22.12 15.03
CA ASP A 151 -9.25 -23.49 15.29
C ASP A 151 -7.72 -23.66 15.46
N GLN A 152 -6.94 -22.60 15.26
CA GLN A 152 -5.48 -22.65 15.36
C GLN A 152 -4.85 -21.30 15.70
N SER A 153 -3.68 -21.35 16.32
CA SER A 153 -2.85 -20.15 16.48
C SER A 153 -2.31 -19.71 15.13
N SER A 154 -2.43 -18.42 14.84
CA SER A 154 -2.06 -17.87 13.53
C SER A 154 -1.23 -16.61 13.70
N PHE A 155 -0.27 -16.41 12.80
CA PHE A 155 0.45 -15.15 12.62
C PHE A 155 -0.13 -14.43 11.41
N ILE A 156 -0.61 -13.21 11.60
CA ILE A 156 -1.27 -12.41 10.56
C ILE A 156 -0.44 -11.15 10.32
N ALA A 157 0.03 -10.98 9.09
CA ALA A 157 0.81 -9.82 8.67
C ALA A 157 0.00 -8.97 7.70
N VAL A 158 -0.12 -7.69 8.00
CA VAL A 158 -0.73 -6.66 7.13
C VAL A 158 0.13 -5.41 7.13
N GLY A 159 0.00 -4.58 6.10
CA GLY A 159 0.68 -3.29 6.08
C GLY A 159 0.29 -2.43 7.29
N ALA A 160 1.25 -1.70 7.86
CA ALA A 160 1.05 -0.95 9.11
C ALA A 160 -0.12 0.04 9.03
N LEU A 161 -0.37 0.65 7.88
CA LEU A 161 -1.49 1.57 7.66
C LEU A 161 -2.88 0.92 7.74
N HIS A 162 -2.98 -0.40 7.68
CA HIS A 162 -4.23 -1.12 7.92
C HIS A 162 -4.60 -1.22 9.42
N LEU A 163 -3.67 -0.96 10.33
CA LEU A 163 -3.86 -1.17 11.75
C LEU A 163 -4.61 -0.05 12.49
N PRO A 164 -4.27 1.26 12.29
CA PRO A 164 -4.81 2.37 13.08
C PRO A 164 -6.20 2.82 12.62
N GLY A 165 -6.78 3.74 13.40
CA GLY A 165 -8.03 4.41 13.08
C GLY A 165 -9.29 3.61 13.43
N GLU A 166 -10.45 4.24 13.22
CA GLU A 166 -11.75 3.63 13.54
C GLU A 166 -12.10 2.42 12.65
N ASN A 167 -11.66 2.47 11.38
CA ASN A 167 -11.80 1.42 10.38
C ASN A 167 -10.53 0.57 10.24
N GLY A 168 -9.55 0.74 11.12
CA GLY A 168 -8.35 -0.10 11.19
C GLY A 168 -8.64 -1.49 11.75
N VAL A 169 -7.83 -2.46 11.38
CA VAL A 169 -7.98 -3.87 11.76
C VAL A 169 -8.05 -4.03 13.27
N ILE A 170 -7.24 -3.28 14.05
CA ILE A 170 -7.26 -3.32 15.52
C ILE A 170 -8.64 -2.95 16.06
N SER A 171 -9.21 -1.84 15.61
CA SER A 171 -10.53 -1.36 16.05
C SER A 171 -11.64 -2.29 15.60
N LEU A 172 -11.59 -2.78 14.38
CA LEU A 172 -12.59 -3.69 13.82
C LEU A 172 -12.59 -5.05 14.53
N LEU A 173 -11.42 -5.62 14.86
CA LEU A 173 -11.34 -6.85 15.66
C LEU A 173 -11.89 -6.65 17.07
N LYS A 174 -11.60 -5.52 17.73
CA LYS A 174 -12.20 -5.18 19.03
C LYS A 174 -13.72 -5.09 18.94
N LYS A 175 -14.27 -4.44 17.90
CA LYS A 175 -15.73 -4.37 17.63
C LYS A 175 -16.33 -5.75 17.39
N ALA A 176 -15.56 -6.69 16.81
CA ALA A 176 -15.97 -8.08 16.60
C ALA A 176 -15.84 -8.96 17.87
N GLY A 177 -15.39 -8.41 19.00
CA GLY A 177 -15.33 -9.11 20.29
C GLY A 177 -13.96 -9.72 20.63
N TYR A 178 -12.91 -9.46 19.84
CA TYR A 178 -11.55 -9.91 20.14
C TYR A 178 -10.86 -9.01 21.16
N SER A 179 -10.07 -9.60 22.03
CA SER A 179 -9.16 -8.86 22.93
C SER A 179 -7.84 -8.64 22.20
N ILE A 180 -7.39 -7.39 22.11
CA ILE A 180 -6.14 -7.02 21.45
C ILE A 180 -5.21 -6.39 22.49
N THR A 181 -4.02 -6.94 22.62
CA THR A 181 -2.97 -6.45 23.53
C THR A 181 -1.71 -6.19 22.71
N ALA A 182 -1.13 -5.02 22.86
CA ALA A 182 0.20 -4.75 22.32
C ALA A 182 1.23 -5.62 23.05
N VAL A 183 2.24 -6.07 22.33
CA VAL A 183 3.41 -6.79 22.90
C VAL A 183 4.65 -5.97 22.58
N ASP A 184 5.50 -5.80 23.61
CA ASP A 184 6.80 -5.11 23.49
C ASP A 184 7.85 -6.04 22.89
#